data_c41fc9a6c9eaab47e675a90f55f1e617
#
_entry.id   c41fc9a6c9eaab47e675a90f55f1e617
#
_cell.length_a   1.000
_cell.length_b   1.000
_cell.length_c   1.000
_cell.angle_alpha   90.00
_cell.angle_beta   90.00
_cell.angle_gamma   90.00
#
_symmetry.space_group_name_H-M   'P 1'
#
loop_
_entity.id
_entity.type
_entity.pdbx_description
1 polymer ?
#
loop_
_entity_poly.entity_id
_entity_poly.type
_entity_poly.pdbx_seq_one_letter_code
_entity_poly.pdbx_strand_id
1 'polypeptide(L)'
;MANIPDDALGAFCRHTHVALKGSGSGPLAGLSFGVKDIYDIAGHKTGFGSPDWLATHEVAAATAPVVQQLLAAGADMAGKTQTDELTYSLNGENAHYGTPVNVN
;
A
#
# COMPACT_ATOMS: atom_id res chain seq x y z
N MET A 1 8.07 15.01 -1.93
CA MET A 1 7.70 13.74 -2.60
C MET A 1 8.22 12.58 -1.78
N ALA A 2 7.38 11.59 -1.55
CA ALA A 2 7.80 10.40 -0.81
C ALA A 2 8.76 9.55 -1.64
N ASN A 3 9.81 9.04 -1.03
CA ASN A 3 10.75 8.14 -1.67
C ASN A 3 10.18 6.72 -1.68
N ILE A 4 10.37 6.01 -2.80
CA ILE A 4 10.04 4.59 -2.87
C ILE A 4 11.08 3.85 -2.03
N PRO A 5 10.65 2.99 -1.07
CA PRO A 5 11.58 2.22 -0.27
C PRO A 5 12.47 1.31 -1.11
N ASP A 6 13.64 0.96 -0.62
CA ASP A 6 14.46 -0.09 -1.19
C ASP A 6 13.67 -1.41 -1.11
N ASP A 7 13.39 -1.99 -2.26
CA ASP A 7 12.42 -3.07 -2.37
C ASP A 7 13.02 -4.25 -3.16
N ALA A 8 14.03 -4.88 -2.57
CA ALA A 8 14.73 -6.00 -3.19
C ALA A 8 13.80 -7.20 -3.45
N LEU A 9 12.68 -7.32 -2.71
CA LEU A 9 11.74 -8.44 -2.84
C LEU A 9 10.59 -8.14 -3.79
N GLY A 10 10.46 -6.91 -4.29
CA GLY A 10 9.37 -6.52 -5.19
C GLY A 10 8.00 -6.47 -4.52
N ALA A 11 7.96 -6.20 -3.21
CA ALA A 11 6.71 -6.22 -2.44
C ALA A 11 5.88 -4.95 -2.60
N PHE A 12 6.52 -3.80 -2.84
CA PHE A 12 5.82 -2.52 -2.93
C PHE A 12 5.37 -2.18 -4.34
N CYS A 13 4.20 -1.54 -4.44
CA CYS A 13 3.68 -1.02 -5.69
C CYS A 13 4.34 0.32 -5.99
N ARG A 14 4.92 0.46 -7.20
CA ARG A 14 5.50 1.72 -7.64
C ARG A 14 4.48 2.63 -8.28
N HIS A 15 3.48 2.05 -8.94
CA HIS A 15 2.44 2.79 -9.69
C HIS A 15 1.41 3.47 -8.77
N THR A 16 1.27 3.01 -7.53
CA THR A 16 0.37 3.61 -6.53
C THR A 16 1.12 3.98 -5.26
N HIS A 17 2.43 4.27 -5.38
CA HIS A 17 3.25 4.54 -4.21
C HIS A 17 2.77 5.77 -3.45
N VAL A 18 2.58 5.59 -2.15
CA VAL A 18 2.31 6.65 -1.19
C VAL A 18 2.90 6.26 0.15
N ALA A 19 3.61 7.18 0.78
CA ALA A 19 4.13 7.01 2.13
C ALA A 19 3.57 8.11 3.02
N LEU A 20 3.17 7.76 4.23
CA LEU A 20 2.57 8.69 5.18
C LEU A 20 3.30 8.62 6.51
N LYS A 21 3.56 9.79 7.10
CA LYS A 21 4.13 9.88 8.44
C LYS A 21 3.01 9.68 9.47
N GLY A 22 3.27 8.84 10.47
CA GLY A 22 2.37 8.68 11.60
C GLY A 22 2.44 9.85 12.57
N SER A 23 1.70 9.75 13.68
CA SER A 23 1.65 10.80 14.71
C SER A 23 3.00 11.07 15.38
N GLY A 24 3.93 10.12 15.29
CA GLY A 24 5.24 10.22 15.91
C GLY A 24 5.26 9.83 17.37
N SER A 25 4.12 9.54 17.96
CA SER A 25 4.02 9.12 19.36
C SER A 25 2.92 8.07 19.50
N GLY A 26 3.04 7.23 20.54
CA GLY A 26 2.09 6.15 20.77
C GLY A 26 2.79 4.79 20.80
N PRO A 27 2.01 3.69 20.97
CA PRO A 27 2.58 2.37 21.15
C PRO A 27 3.34 1.83 19.94
N LEU A 28 3.09 2.37 18.74
CA LEU A 28 3.74 1.91 17.51
C LEU A 28 4.78 2.91 16.98
N ALA A 29 5.16 3.92 17.77
CA ALA A 29 6.16 4.89 17.35
C ALA A 29 7.48 4.19 17.00
N GLY A 30 8.09 4.56 15.89
CA GLY A 30 9.34 3.95 15.43
C GLY A 30 9.14 2.72 14.53
N LEU A 31 7.90 2.26 14.38
CA LEU A 31 7.57 1.14 13.49
C LEU A 31 7.04 1.65 12.16
N SER A 32 7.18 0.84 11.12
CA SER A 32 6.60 1.11 9.81
C SER A 32 5.72 -0.04 9.37
N PHE A 33 4.79 0.23 8.45
CA PHE A 33 3.91 -0.80 7.91
C PHE A 33 3.68 -0.58 6.42
N GLY A 34 3.39 -1.66 5.72
CA GLY A 34 2.92 -1.64 4.34
C GLY A 34 1.41 -1.80 4.30
N VAL A 35 0.78 -1.23 3.29
CA VAL A 35 -0.67 -1.28 3.10
C VAL A 35 -0.96 -1.97 1.77
N LYS A 36 -1.68 -3.08 1.82
CA LYS A 36 -2.08 -3.79 0.60
C LYS A 36 -2.86 -2.83 -0.30
N ASP A 37 -2.61 -2.89 -1.61
CA ASP A 37 -3.20 -1.94 -2.58
C ASP A 37 -4.68 -2.24 -2.89
N ILE A 38 -5.41 -2.59 -1.86
CA ILE A 38 -6.87 -2.68 -1.84
C ILE A 38 -7.48 -1.71 -0.83
N TYR A 39 -6.66 -1.09 0.03
CA TYR A 39 -7.12 -0.13 1.02
C TYR A 39 -6.98 1.30 0.50
N ASP A 40 -7.99 2.12 0.72
CA ASP A 40 -8.01 3.50 0.26
C ASP A 40 -7.14 4.40 1.11
N ILE A 41 -6.45 5.32 0.44
CA ILE A 41 -5.74 6.43 1.06
C ILE A 41 -6.29 7.72 0.45
N ALA A 42 -6.77 8.63 1.28
CA ALA A 42 -7.38 9.88 0.83
C ALA A 42 -6.47 10.62 -0.15
N GLY A 43 -7.01 11.08 -1.26
CA GLY A 43 -6.29 11.80 -2.29
C GLY A 43 -5.48 10.93 -3.24
N HIS A 44 -5.51 9.61 -3.08
CA HIS A 44 -4.77 8.67 -3.91
C HIS A 44 -5.69 7.61 -4.51
N LYS A 45 -5.30 7.07 -5.67
CA LYS A 45 -6.04 5.98 -6.29
C LYS A 45 -5.64 4.65 -5.68
N THR A 46 -6.60 3.72 -5.59
CA THR A 46 -6.37 2.34 -5.18
C THR A 46 -6.32 1.48 -6.43
N GLY A 47 -5.23 0.74 -6.63
CA GLY A 47 -4.98 0.04 -7.88
C GLY A 47 -5.64 -1.33 -7.99
N PHE A 48 -5.88 -2.03 -6.89
CA PHE A 48 -6.43 -3.39 -6.86
C PHE A 48 -5.68 -4.38 -7.75
N GLY A 49 -4.40 -4.11 -8.05
CA GLY A 49 -3.62 -4.95 -8.93
C GLY A 49 -4.07 -4.93 -10.39
N SER A 50 -4.89 -3.97 -10.80
CA SER A 50 -5.48 -3.92 -12.15
C SER A 50 -5.32 -2.53 -12.77
N PRO A 51 -4.61 -2.41 -13.92
CA PRO A 51 -4.52 -1.14 -14.63
C PRO A 51 -5.88 -0.61 -15.07
N ASP A 52 -6.82 -1.48 -15.42
CA ASP A 52 -8.16 -1.07 -15.83
C ASP A 52 -8.93 -0.46 -14.69
N TRP A 53 -8.84 -1.06 -13.50
CA TRP A 53 -9.45 -0.49 -12.29
C TRP A 53 -8.87 0.88 -12.00
N LEU A 54 -7.54 1.00 -12.02
CA LEU A 54 -6.83 2.25 -11.75
C LEU A 54 -7.25 3.37 -12.70
N ALA A 55 -7.42 3.05 -13.99
CA ALA A 55 -7.76 4.02 -15.02
C ALA A 55 -9.22 4.49 -14.94
N THR A 56 -10.12 3.69 -14.36
CA THR A 56 -11.56 3.95 -14.38
C THR A 56 -12.13 4.41 -13.04
N HIS A 57 -11.31 4.51 -12.00
CA HIS A 57 -11.77 4.90 -10.65
C HIS A 57 -11.09 6.19 -10.20
N GLU A 58 -11.85 6.98 -9.44
CA GLU A 58 -11.40 8.26 -8.90
C GLU A 58 -10.46 8.06 -7.69
N VAL A 59 -9.77 9.13 -7.29
CA VAL A 59 -9.05 9.13 -6.02
C VAL A 59 -10.00 8.92 -4.86
N ALA A 60 -9.53 8.24 -3.82
CA ALA A 60 -10.33 8.00 -2.63
C ALA A 60 -10.61 9.31 -1.88
N ALA A 61 -11.82 9.44 -1.33
CA ALA A 61 -12.21 10.60 -0.54
C ALA A 61 -11.75 10.48 0.92
N ALA A 62 -11.51 9.27 1.40
CA ALA A 62 -11.13 9.02 2.79
C ALA A 62 -10.13 7.86 2.88
N THR A 63 -9.31 7.88 3.92
CA THR A 63 -8.37 6.80 4.22
C THR A 63 -9.09 5.70 5.00
N ALA A 64 -8.80 4.44 4.67
CA ALA A 64 -9.38 3.28 5.35
C ALA A 64 -9.15 3.38 6.87
N PRO A 65 -10.15 3.05 7.70
CA PRO A 65 -10.03 3.21 9.16
C PRO A 65 -8.85 2.48 9.79
N VAL A 66 -8.51 1.28 9.33
CA VAL A 66 -7.38 0.53 9.86
C VAL A 66 -6.06 1.27 9.64
N VAL A 67 -5.91 1.94 8.50
CA VAL A 67 -4.71 2.73 8.19
C VAL A 67 -4.66 3.95 9.11
N GLN A 68 -5.79 4.63 9.31
CA GLN A 68 -5.87 5.77 10.23
C GLN A 68 -5.48 5.38 11.66
N GLN A 69 -5.94 4.22 12.11
CA GLN A 69 -5.62 3.72 13.45
C GLN A 69 -4.12 3.46 13.64
N LEU A 70 -3.46 2.88 12.65
CA LEU A 70 -2.02 2.62 12.72
C LEU A 70 -1.21 3.91 12.72
N LEU A 71 -1.59 4.87 11.88
CA LEU A 71 -0.94 6.18 11.86
C LEU A 71 -1.12 6.93 13.20
N ALA A 72 -2.33 6.90 13.75
CA ALA A 72 -2.62 7.53 15.04
C ALA A 72 -1.86 6.88 16.19
N ALA A 73 -1.58 5.58 16.09
CA ALA A 73 -0.79 4.85 17.09
C ALA A 73 0.73 5.10 16.97
N GLY A 74 1.16 5.87 15.98
CA GLY A 74 2.54 6.32 15.83
C GLY A 74 3.34 5.66 14.72
N ALA A 75 2.80 4.63 14.06
CA ALA A 75 3.50 3.95 12.97
C ALA A 75 3.50 4.78 11.68
N ASP A 76 4.55 4.64 10.89
CA ASP A 76 4.65 5.27 9.58
C ASP A 76 4.25 4.29 8.48
N MET A 77 3.49 4.77 7.49
CA MET A 77 3.17 3.97 6.31
C MET A 77 4.32 4.07 5.30
N ALA A 78 4.95 2.94 5.00
CA ALA A 78 6.10 2.88 4.10
C ALA A 78 5.69 2.86 2.61
N GLY A 79 4.52 2.35 2.30
CA GLY A 79 4.04 2.27 0.93
C GLY A 79 2.88 1.32 0.78
N LYS A 80 2.41 1.19 -0.46
CA LYS A 80 1.39 0.22 -0.83
C LYS A 80 2.05 -1.08 -1.28
N THR A 81 1.52 -2.23 -0.85
CA THR A 81 2.06 -3.53 -1.23
C THR A 81 1.25 -4.16 -2.35
N GLN A 82 1.89 -5.05 -3.10
CA GLN A 82 1.27 -5.73 -4.24
C GLN A 82 0.12 -6.61 -3.81
N THR A 83 -0.86 -6.76 -4.70
CA THR A 83 -2.01 -7.64 -4.51
C THR A 83 -2.26 -8.41 -5.80
N ASP A 84 -2.98 -9.53 -5.68
CA ASP A 84 -3.50 -10.22 -6.85
C ASP A 84 -4.47 -9.30 -7.60
N GLU A 85 -4.64 -9.54 -8.90
CA GLU A 85 -5.56 -8.73 -9.69
C GLU A 85 -6.96 -8.81 -9.08
N LEU A 86 -7.50 -7.67 -8.65
CA LEU A 86 -8.78 -7.54 -7.96
C LEU A 86 -8.92 -8.51 -6.77
N THR A 87 -7.80 -8.91 -6.15
CA THR A 87 -7.74 -9.87 -5.04
C THR A 87 -8.29 -11.26 -5.37
N TYR A 88 -8.27 -11.65 -6.65
CA TYR A 88 -8.91 -12.88 -7.11
C TYR A 88 -8.13 -14.15 -6.75
N SER A 89 -6.85 -14.05 -6.44
CA SER A 89 -5.97 -15.17 -6.08
C SER A 89 -5.45 -15.03 -4.65
N LEU A 90 -4.82 -16.07 -4.11
CA LEU A 90 -4.25 -16.06 -2.77
C LEU A 90 -2.73 -15.99 -2.75
N ASN A 91 -2.09 -15.95 -3.91
CA ASN A 91 -0.64 -16.13 -4.01
C ASN A 91 0.16 -14.82 -4.12
N GLY A 92 -0.49 -13.67 -4.23
CA GLY A 92 0.18 -12.40 -4.46
C GLY A 92 0.77 -12.27 -5.85
N GLU A 93 0.37 -13.12 -6.78
CA GLU A 93 0.84 -13.10 -8.16
C GLU A 93 0.03 -12.10 -8.98
N ASN A 94 0.74 -11.33 -9.81
CA ASN A 94 0.08 -10.34 -10.65
C ASN A 94 0.73 -10.27 -12.01
N ALA A 95 -0.06 -10.53 -13.05
CA ALA A 95 0.41 -10.53 -14.42
C ALA A 95 0.84 -9.13 -14.91
N HIS A 96 0.31 -8.07 -14.30
CA HIS A 96 0.59 -6.68 -14.71
C HIS A 96 1.76 -6.06 -13.95
N TYR A 97 1.90 -6.37 -12.66
CA TYR A 97 2.82 -5.67 -11.76
C TYR A 97 3.91 -6.56 -11.15
N GLY A 98 3.90 -7.84 -11.48
CA GLY A 98 4.89 -8.79 -10.99
C GLY A 98 4.48 -9.48 -9.71
N THR A 99 5.35 -10.33 -9.22
CA THR A 99 5.12 -11.18 -8.05
C THR A 99 6.24 -10.97 -7.04
N PRO A 100 5.91 -10.66 -5.78
CA PRO A 100 6.93 -10.54 -4.73
C PRO A 100 7.66 -11.86 -4.49
N VAL A 101 8.90 -11.75 -4.01
CA VAL A 101 9.75 -12.89 -3.71
C VAL A 101 9.69 -13.19 -2.22
N ASN A 102 9.47 -14.46 -1.87
CA ASN A 102 9.52 -14.92 -0.48
C ASN A 102 10.94 -15.41 -0.17
N VAL A 103 11.54 -14.89 0.90
CA VAL A 103 12.91 -15.25 1.31
C VAL A 103 13.00 -16.53 2.13
N ASN A 104 11.87 -17.09 2.54
CA ASN A 104 11.85 -18.32 3.36
C ASN A 104 11.82 -19.57 2.48
#